data_753fbd388f58c3308b33105424af48e2
#
_entry.id   753fbd388f58c3308b33105424af48e2
#
_cell.length_a   1.000
_cell.length_b   1.000
_cell.length_c   1.000
_cell.angle_alpha   90.00
_cell.angle_beta   90.00
_cell.angle_gamma   90.00
#
_symmetry.space_group_name_H-M   'P 1'
#
loop_
_entity.id
_entity.type
_entity.pdbx_description
1 polymer ?
#
loop_
_entity_poly.entity_id
_entity_poly.type
_entity_poly.pdbx_seq_one_letter_code
_entity_poly.pdbx_strand_id
1 'polypeptide(L)'
;MYGAIIGDLAGSTYEFEQTKNIKPIRTNEIITKDSFFSDDSILTMAILQSILKHEDYETNLKKYTLSYLDYKPNFEPYFKNSFSPGFIKWTKGEKDGNSNGNGAMMRISPVGYMFNTEEEVKENCYKATKCSHNTKEAIAASTLVTLTIFYARKGLNKKQIQEKLNLNYKDRKLERFNTSCADTIDICFYSLFSANNFKDAIKLTLEHGGDTDTNCCIVGSMAEALYGIDEDLIKECNKHIPDNFKEKLTQAYHITKLNVIKKRKMPNNNIIK
;
A
#
# COMPACT_ATOMS: atom_id res chain seq x y z
N MET A 1 -5.64 5.48 -0.48
CA MET A 1 -4.90 5.52 -1.76
C MET A 1 -3.64 6.39 -1.67
N TYR A 2 -3.70 7.62 -1.12
CA TYR A 2 -2.49 8.37 -0.79
C TYR A 2 -1.60 7.62 0.21
N GLY A 3 -2.20 6.95 1.19
CA GLY A 3 -1.47 6.20 2.20
C GLY A 3 -0.58 5.09 1.62
N ALA A 4 -1.02 4.43 0.56
CA ALA A 4 -0.19 3.45 -0.16
C ALA A 4 1.06 4.11 -0.75
N ILE A 5 0.88 5.23 -1.47
CA ILE A 5 1.99 5.95 -2.10
C ILE A 5 2.94 6.54 -1.05
N ILE A 6 2.40 7.12 0.03
CA ILE A 6 3.21 7.64 1.13
C ILE A 6 4.02 6.53 1.80
N GLY A 7 3.43 5.34 1.93
CA GLY A 7 4.12 4.16 2.45
C GLY A 7 5.26 3.71 1.55
N ASP A 8 5.03 3.60 0.25
CA ASP A 8 6.05 3.32 -0.76
C ASP A 8 7.21 4.33 -0.67
N LEU A 9 6.91 5.64 -0.70
CA LEU A 9 7.90 6.70 -0.53
C LEU A 9 8.68 6.58 0.80
N ALA A 10 8.00 6.21 1.89
CA ALA A 10 8.62 6.10 3.20
C ALA A 10 9.64 4.97 3.30
N GLY A 11 9.39 3.85 2.61
CA GLY A 11 10.25 2.67 2.63
C GLY A 11 11.32 2.63 1.54
N SER A 12 11.12 3.36 0.44
CA SER A 12 11.89 3.25 -0.80
C SER A 12 13.40 3.40 -0.66
N THR A 13 13.87 4.27 0.21
CA THR A 13 15.31 4.54 0.38
C THR A 13 16.03 3.51 1.24
N TYR A 14 15.30 2.60 1.90
CA TYR A 14 15.86 1.65 2.87
C TYR A 14 15.95 0.22 2.34
N GLU A 15 15.10 -0.19 1.39
CA GLU A 15 14.97 -1.55 0.90
C GLU A 15 16.31 -2.18 0.48
N PHE A 16 17.15 -1.44 -0.25
CA PHE A 16 18.43 -1.97 -0.77
C PHE A 16 19.39 -2.45 0.32
N GLU A 17 19.44 -1.75 1.43
CA GLU A 17 20.25 -2.16 2.58
C GLU A 17 19.64 -3.39 3.28
N GLN A 18 18.32 -3.51 3.29
CA GLN A 18 17.62 -4.63 3.89
C GLN A 18 17.85 -5.95 3.13
N THR A 19 18.07 -5.89 1.82
CA THR A 19 18.40 -7.09 1.03
C THR A 19 19.70 -7.74 1.45
N LYS A 20 20.62 -6.95 2.03
CA LYS A 20 21.93 -7.43 2.51
C LYS A 20 21.86 -7.83 3.98
N ASN A 21 21.20 -7.03 4.80
CA ASN A 21 21.09 -7.24 6.23
C ASN A 21 19.84 -6.55 6.77
N ILE A 22 18.92 -7.32 7.31
CA ILE A 22 17.68 -6.78 7.90
C ILE A 22 18.03 -6.08 9.20
N LYS A 23 17.60 -4.84 9.32
CA LYS A 23 17.77 -4.01 10.52
C LYS A 23 16.58 -3.07 10.73
N PRO A 24 16.24 -2.77 11.97
CA PRO A 24 15.23 -1.77 12.28
C PRO A 24 15.61 -0.39 11.73
N ILE A 25 14.65 0.26 11.08
CA ILE A 25 14.80 1.63 10.61
C ILE A 25 14.07 2.55 11.59
N ARG A 26 14.79 3.52 12.14
CA ARG A 26 14.25 4.55 13.04
C ARG A 26 14.45 5.91 12.43
N THR A 27 13.36 6.56 12.07
CA THR A 27 13.38 7.89 11.45
C THR A 27 12.31 8.79 12.04
N ASN A 28 12.56 10.09 12.01
CA ASN A 28 11.57 11.11 12.34
C ASN A 28 10.83 11.61 11.08
N GLU A 29 11.42 11.44 9.90
CA GLU A 29 10.86 11.85 8.61
C GLU A 29 10.24 10.65 7.93
N ILE A 30 9.00 10.80 7.49
CA ILE A 30 8.26 9.76 6.75
C ILE A 30 8.64 9.79 5.26
N ILE A 31 8.73 10.96 4.69
CA ILE A 31 9.19 11.20 3.31
C ILE A 31 10.41 12.11 3.39
N THR A 32 11.50 11.71 2.77
CA THR A 32 12.72 12.50 2.66
C THR A 32 12.86 13.04 1.24
N LYS A 33 13.83 13.95 1.03
CA LYS A 33 14.13 14.48 -0.31
C LYS A 33 14.54 13.40 -1.32
N ASP A 34 15.07 12.29 -0.83
CA ASP A 34 15.59 11.18 -1.63
C ASP A 34 14.52 10.07 -1.83
N SER A 35 13.34 10.19 -1.21
CA SER A 35 12.22 9.25 -1.39
C SER A 35 11.74 9.24 -2.83
N PHE A 36 11.42 8.07 -3.34
CA PHE A 36 10.91 7.86 -4.69
C PHE A 36 9.79 6.84 -4.71
N PHE A 37 8.91 6.92 -5.70
CA PHE A 37 7.87 5.91 -5.90
C PHE A 37 8.41 4.71 -6.70
N SER A 38 7.89 3.55 -6.39
CA SER A 38 8.29 2.27 -6.97
C SER A 38 7.14 1.61 -7.75
N ASP A 39 7.28 0.31 -8.07
CA ASP A 39 6.20 -0.48 -8.66
C ASP A 39 4.97 -0.58 -7.74
N ASP A 40 5.12 -0.41 -6.44
CA ASP A 40 4.00 -0.31 -5.48
C ASP A 40 3.02 0.78 -5.88
N SER A 41 3.50 2.01 -6.04
CA SER A 41 2.68 3.14 -6.48
C SER A 41 2.21 2.99 -7.92
N ILE A 42 3.09 2.57 -8.83
CA ILE A 42 2.79 2.41 -10.25
C ILE A 42 1.64 1.42 -10.44
N LEU A 43 1.71 0.25 -9.80
CA LEU A 43 0.68 -0.79 -9.92
C LEU A 43 -0.58 -0.45 -9.13
N THR A 44 -0.49 0.30 -8.02
CA THR A 44 -1.65 0.91 -7.37
C THR A 44 -2.41 1.81 -8.34
N MET A 45 -1.71 2.65 -9.10
CA MET A 45 -2.33 3.51 -10.11
C MET A 45 -2.89 2.73 -11.32
N ALA A 46 -2.30 1.58 -11.67
CA ALA A 46 -2.84 0.69 -12.68
C ALA A 46 -4.21 0.11 -12.27
N ILE A 47 -4.33 -0.36 -11.02
CA ILE A 47 -5.60 -0.84 -10.46
C ILE A 47 -6.63 0.30 -10.40
N LEU A 48 -6.22 1.49 -9.93
CA LEU A 48 -7.10 2.65 -9.90
C LEU A 48 -7.59 3.04 -11.29
N GLN A 49 -6.73 3.03 -12.30
CA GLN A 49 -7.08 3.29 -13.70
C GLN A 49 -8.17 2.32 -14.18
N SER A 50 -7.99 1.02 -13.91
CA SER A 50 -8.98 0.00 -14.28
C SER A 50 -10.35 0.30 -13.71
N ILE A 51 -10.42 0.68 -12.44
CA ILE A 51 -11.69 1.01 -11.79
C ILE A 51 -12.31 2.29 -12.36
N LEU A 52 -11.51 3.36 -12.51
CA LEU A 52 -12.00 4.66 -13.00
C LEU A 52 -12.50 4.62 -14.44
N LYS A 53 -11.96 3.72 -15.26
CA LYS A 53 -12.30 3.59 -16.69
C LYS A 53 -13.10 2.36 -17.05
N HIS A 54 -13.42 1.51 -16.05
CA HIS A 54 -14.07 0.21 -16.27
C HIS A 54 -13.30 -0.69 -17.26
N GLU A 55 -11.96 -0.67 -17.13
CA GLU A 55 -11.02 -1.43 -17.94
C GLU A 55 -10.56 -2.70 -17.21
N ASP A 56 -10.07 -3.67 -17.97
CA ASP A 56 -9.54 -4.93 -17.43
C ASP A 56 -8.28 -4.69 -16.57
N TYR A 57 -8.21 -5.37 -15.42
CA TYR A 57 -7.09 -5.25 -14.48
C TYR A 57 -5.77 -5.75 -15.06
N GLU A 58 -5.79 -6.92 -15.73
CA GLU A 58 -4.59 -7.51 -16.32
C GLU A 58 -4.00 -6.58 -17.39
N THR A 59 -4.86 -6.06 -18.26
CA THR A 59 -4.47 -5.14 -19.32
C THR A 59 -3.77 -3.90 -18.76
N ASN A 60 -4.32 -3.27 -17.72
CA ASN A 60 -3.71 -2.08 -17.14
C ASN A 60 -2.44 -2.39 -16.33
N LEU A 61 -2.40 -3.51 -15.61
CA LEU A 61 -1.17 -3.94 -14.92
C LEU A 61 -0.03 -4.11 -15.93
N LYS A 62 -0.27 -4.80 -17.04
CA LYS A 62 0.73 -4.98 -18.12
C LYS A 62 1.11 -3.65 -18.76
N LYS A 63 0.14 -2.82 -19.11
CA LYS A 63 0.36 -1.49 -19.72
C LYS A 63 1.21 -0.58 -18.84
N TYR A 64 0.89 -0.46 -17.55
CA TYR A 64 1.64 0.38 -16.63
C TYR A 64 3.06 -0.17 -16.42
N THR A 65 3.21 -1.47 -16.24
CA THR A 65 4.55 -2.10 -16.15
C THR A 65 5.41 -1.74 -17.36
N LEU A 66 4.88 -1.93 -18.58
CA LEU A 66 5.64 -1.63 -19.80
C LEU A 66 5.97 -0.14 -19.93
N SER A 67 5.05 0.75 -19.50
CA SER A 67 5.27 2.19 -19.58
C SER A 67 6.33 2.72 -18.61
N TYR A 68 6.62 1.97 -17.55
CA TYR A 68 7.58 2.35 -16.51
C TYR A 68 8.81 1.44 -16.43
N LEU A 69 9.04 0.55 -17.42
CA LEU A 69 10.23 -0.33 -17.44
C LEU A 69 11.55 0.47 -17.42
N ASP A 70 11.57 1.61 -18.06
CA ASP A 70 12.76 2.47 -18.14
C ASP A 70 12.79 3.55 -17.05
N TYR A 71 11.79 3.58 -16.19
CA TYR A 71 11.76 4.51 -15.06
C TYR A 71 12.86 4.16 -14.06
N LYS A 72 13.69 5.16 -13.77
CA LYS A 72 14.75 5.07 -12.76
C LYS A 72 14.62 6.27 -11.83
N PRO A 73 14.41 6.06 -10.55
CA PRO A 73 14.44 7.15 -9.60
C PRO A 73 15.85 7.76 -9.51
N ASN A 74 15.91 9.03 -9.19
CA ASN A 74 17.18 9.70 -8.93
C ASN A 74 17.68 9.37 -7.51
N PHE A 75 18.02 8.12 -7.29
CA PHE A 75 18.51 7.60 -6.02
C PHE A 75 19.63 6.57 -6.27
N GLU A 76 20.82 6.88 -5.81
CA GLU A 76 21.93 5.92 -5.77
C GLU A 76 21.76 5.03 -4.51
N PRO A 77 21.79 3.71 -4.61
CA PRO A 77 22.33 2.85 -5.67
C PRO A 77 21.28 2.21 -6.61
N TYR A 78 20.19 2.86 -6.97
CA TYR A 78 19.14 2.26 -7.77
C TYR A 78 19.49 2.22 -9.25
N PHE A 79 19.85 1.05 -9.76
CA PHE A 79 20.31 0.87 -11.15
C PHE A 79 19.28 0.18 -12.08
N LYS A 80 18.14 -0.26 -11.52
CA LYS A 80 17.12 -1.02 -12.27
C LYS A 80 15.74 -0.42 -12.02
N ASN A 81 14.75 -0.84 -12.83
CA ASN A 81 13.36 -0.62 -12.47
C ASN A 81 12.98 -1.46 -11.23
N SER A 82 11.94 -1.05 -10.51
CA SER A 82 11.50 -1.70 -9.27
C SER A 82 10.77 -3.04 -9.48
N PHE A 83 10.30 -3.32 -10.71
CA PHE A 83 9.53 -4.54 -10.97
C PHE A 83 10.39 -5.80 -10.81
N SER A 84 9.86 -6.80 -10.13
CA SER A 84 10.52 -8.08 -10.01
C SER A 84 10.69 -8.77 -11.39
N PRO A 85 11.80 -9.51 -11.63
CA PRO A 85 12.00 -10.23 -12.89
C PRO A 85 10.85 -11.19 -13.22
N GLY A 86 10.25 -11.82 -12.21
CA GLY A 86 9.10 -12.71 -12.37
C GLY A 86 7.86 -11.99 -12.87
N PHE A 87 7.60 -10.76 -12.38
CA PHE A 87 6.48 -9.96 -12.81
C PHE A 87 6.67 -9.42 -14.23
N ILE A 88 7.89 -9.02 -14.60
CA ILE A 88 8.21 -8.61 -15.98
C ILE A 88 7.96 -9.77 -16.95
N LYS A 89 8.38 -11.01 -16.63
CA LYS A 89 8.11 -12.20 -17.45
C LYS A 89 6.62 -12.45 -17.62
N TRP A 90 5.85 -12.35 -16.54
CA TRP A 90 4.39 -12.45 -16.61
C TRP A 90 3.79 -11.36 -17.52
N THR A 91 4.24 -10.12 -17.39
CA THR A 91 3.80 -8.99 -18.25
C THR A 91 3.99 -9.28 -19.73
N LYS A 92 5.09 -9.95 -20.08
CA LYS A 92 5.42 -10.37 -21.47
C LYS A 92 4.74 -11.66 -21.92
N GLY A 93 3.98 -12.33 -21.05
CA GLY A 93 3.39 -13.63 -21.35
C GLY A 93 4.37 -14.82 -21.31
N GLU A 94 5.53 -14.63 -20.70
CA GLU A 94 6.60 -15.65 -20.60
C GLU A 94 6.48 -16.48 -19.30
N LYS A 95 5.53 -16.16 -18.44
CA LYS A 95 5.30 -16.82 -17.16
C LYS A 95 3.83 -16.75 -16.75
N ASP A 96 3.34 -17.81 -16.11
CA ASP A 96 2.00 -17.86 -15.53
C ASP A 96 1.85 -16.92 -14.32
N GLY A 97 0.62 -16.47 -14.08
CA GLY A 97 0.24 -15.57 -13.00
C GLY A 97 0.02 -16.26 -11.65
N ASN A 98 0.91 -17.14 -11.22
CA ASN A 98 0.78 -17.94 -9.99
C ASN A 98 1.76 -17.51 -8.89
N SER A 99 2.05 -16.22 -8.76
CA SER A 99 2.90 -15.69 -7.71
C SER A 99 2.20 -15.73 -6.34
N ASN A 100 2.94 -15.97 -5.26
CA ASN A 100 2.52 -15.77 -3.88
C ASN A 100 3.22 -14.59 -3.21
N GLY A 101 3.83 -13.71 -4.02
CA GLY A 101 4.51 -12.50 -3.57
C GLY A 101 3.55 -11.44 -3.02
N ASN A 102 4.07 -10.58 -2.15
CA ASN A 102 3.35 -9.46 -1.53
C ASN A 102 2.90 -8.39 -2.53
N GLY A 103 3.41 -8.40 -3.76
CA GLY A 103 2.93 -7.59 -4.88
C GLY A 103 1.42 -7.70 -5.15
N ALA A 104 0.78 -8.76 -4.66
CA ALA A 104 -0.68 -8.87 -4.65
C ALA A 104 -1.34 -7.84 -3.72
N MET A 105 -0.76 -7.66 -2.51
CA MET A 105 -1.31 -6.80 -1.45
C MET A 105 -0.99 -5.32 -1.66
N MET A 106 0.22 -4.99 -2.14
CA MET A 106 0.70 -3.61 -2.22
C MET A 106 -0.17 -2.72 -3.11
N ARG A 107 -0.66 -3.25 -4.21
CA ARG A 107 -1.39 -2.51 -5.24
C ARG A 107 -2.90 -2.50 -5.09
N ILE A 108 -3.45 -3.29 -4.14
CA ILE A 108 -4.90 -3.60 -4.09
C ILE A 108 -5.76 -2.52 -3.43
N SER A 109 -5.15 -1.52 -2.80
CA SER A 109 -5.85 -0.50 -2.02
C SER A 109 -7.00 0.19 -2.75
N PRO A 110 -6.94 0.53 -4.06
CA PRO A 110 -8.06 1.17 -4.75
C PRO A 110 -9.35 0.36 -4.69
N VAL A 111 -9.27 -0.98 -4.68
CA VAL A 111 -10.46 -1.84 -4.55
C VAL A 111 -11.17 -1.60 -3.21
N GLY A 112 -10.43 -1.54 -2.11
CA GLY A 112 -11.00 -1.27 -0.79
C GLY A 112 -11.61 0.14 -0.67
N TYR A 113 -11.14 1.11 -1.47
CA TYR A 113 -11.63 2.49 -1.46
C TYR A 113 -12.80 2.76 -2.38
N MET A 114 -12.89 2.12 -3.54
CA MET A 114 -13.79 2.54 -4.61
C MET A 114 -15.13 1.80 -4.63
N PHE A 115 -15.22 0.60 -4.04
CA PHE A 115 -16.45 -0.19 -4.00
C PHE A 115 -17.21 -0.02 -2.68
N ASN A 116 -18.55 -0.19 -2.72
CA ASN A 116 -19.41 0.17 -1.60
C ASN A 116 -20.08 -1.01 -0.89
N THR A 117 -20.03 -2.20 -1.45
CA THR A 117 -20.49 -3.45 -0.84
C THR A 117 -19.31 -4.41 -0.62
N GLU A 118 -19.48 -5.31 0.35
CA GLU A 118 -18.45 -6.31 0.66
C GLU A 118 -18.28 -7.31 -0.52
N GLU A 119 -19.37 -7.63 -1.18
CA GLU A 119 -19.41 -8.50 -2.35
C GLU A 119 -18.60 -7.90 -3.51
N GLU A 120 -18.86 -6.64 -3.85
CA GLU A 120 -18.08 -5.92 -4.87
C GLU A 120 -16.60 -5.87 -4.55
N VAL A 121 -16.26 -5.59 -3.29
CA VAL A 121 -14.85 -5.54 -2.82
C VAL A 121 -14.19 -6.91 -2.99
N LYS A 122 -14.83 -8.00 -2.57
CA LYS A 122 -14.29 -9.36 -2.70
C LYS A 122 -14.13 -9.77 -4.17
N GLU A 123 -15.15 -9.51 -4.98
CA GLU A 123 -15.14 -9.85 -6.40
C GLU A 123 -14.03 -9.12 -7.15
N ASN A 124 -13.91 -7.81 -6.95
CA ASN A 124 -12.89 -7.02 -7.62
C ASN A 124 -11.47 -7.28 -7.06
N CYS A 125 -11.33 -7.56 -5.78
CA CYS A 125 -10.08 -8.03 -5.20
C CYS A 125 -9.62 -9.34 -5.85
N TYR A 126 -10.51 -10.31 -5.97
CA TYR A 126 -10.22 -11.56 -6.66
C TYR A 126 -9.80 -11.33 -8.12
N LYS A 127 -10.57 -10.55 -8.89
CA LYS A 127 -10.23 -10.23 -10.29
C LYS A 127 -8.88 -9.57 -10.44
N ALA A 128 -8.57 -8.55 -9.61
CA ALA A 128 -7.34 -7.79 -9.67
C ALA A 128 -6.11 -8.59 -9.20
N THR A 129 -6.32 -9.58 -8.32
CA THR A 129 -5.23 -10.39 -7.77
C THR A 129 -4.89 -11.57 -8.66
N LYS A 130 -5.90 -12.32 -9.12
CA LYS A 130 -5.71 -13.60 -9.79
C LYS A 130 -4.94 -13.52 -11.11
N CYS A 131 -4.95 -12.39 -11.80
CA CYS A 131 -4.29 -12.25 -13.10
C CYS A 131 -2.78 -12.52 -13.03
N SER A 132 -2.13 -12.19 -11.91
CA SER A 132 -0.68 -12.41 -11.71
C SER A 132 -0.32 -13.16 -10.42
N HIS A 133 -1.26 -13.27 -9.46
CA HIS A 133 -1.06 -13.88 -8.15
C HIS A 133 -2.20 -14.85 -7.84
N ASN A 134 -2.44 -15.82 -8.72
CA ASN A 134 -3.53 -16.78 -8.61
C ASN A 134 -3.20 -17.93 -7.65
N THR A 135 -2.86 -17.61 -6.41
CA THR A 135 -2.67 -18.56 -5.32
C THR A 135 -3.69 -18.29 -4.21
N LYS A 136 -4.08 -19.34 -3.47
CA LYS A 136 -5.00 -19.18 -2.33
C LYS A 136 -4.46 -18.19 -1.30
N GLU A 137 -3.17 -18.22 -1.05
CA GLU A 137 -2.47 -17.36 -0.10
C GLU A 137 -2.53 -15.89 -0.52
N ALA A 138 -2.14 -15.58 -1.77
CA ALA A 138 -2.15 -14.20 -2.27
C ALA A 138 -3.57 -13.60 -2.35
N ILE A 139 -4.55 -14.41 -2.77
CA ILE A 139 -5.95 -13.99 -2.82
C ILE A 139 -6.48 -13.72 -1.40
N ALA A 140 -6.21 -14.61 -0.44
CA ALA A 140 -6.64 -14.44 0.95
C ALA A 140 -6.00 -13.18 1.57
N ALA A 141 -4.68 -12.99 1.42
CA ALA A 141 -3.95 -11.85 1.95
C ALA A 141 -4.45 -10.52 1.37
N SER A 142 -4.61 -10.44 0.04
CA SER A 142 -5.16 -9.25 -0.63
C SER A 142 -6.60 -8.95 -0.19
N THR A 143 -7.41 -10.00 0.03
CA THR A 143 -8.79 -9.86 0.53
C THR A 143 -8.80 -9.26 1.94
N LEU A 144 -7.91 -9.70 2.84
CA LEU A 144 -7.81 -9.13 4.18
C LEU A 144 -7.43 -7.65 4.15
N VAL A 145 -6.47 -7.25 3.31
CA VAL A 145 -6.09 -5.84 3.14
C VAL A 145 -7.26 -5.01 2.63
N THR A 146 -7.94 -5.45 1.57
CA THR A 146 -9.07 -4.70 0.99
C THR A 146 -10.26 -4.59 1.92
N LEU A 147 -10.60 -5.66 2.63
CA LEU A 147 -11.70 -5.64 3.61
C LEU A 147 -11.37 -4.79 4.84
N THR A 148 -10.11 -4.75 5.27
CA THR A 148 -9.67 -3.84 6.34
C THR A 148 -9.91 -2.38 5.94
N ILE A 149 -9.51 -1.99 4.72
CA ILE A 149 -9.78 -0.65 4.18
C ILE A 149 -11.28 -0.39 4.11
N PHE A 150 -12.04 -1.33 3.55
CA PHE A 150 -13.50 -1.19 3.38
C PHE A 150 -14.21 -0.98 4.71
N TYR A 151 -13.93 -1.81 5.72
CA TYR A 151 -14.58 -1.70 7.03
C TYR A 151 -14.15 -0.44 7.81
N ALA A 152 -12.87 -0.05 7.70
CA ALA A 152 -12.40 1.21 8.28
C ALA A 152 -13.15 2.42 7.68
N ARG A 153 -13.34 2.44 6.35
CA ARG A 153 -14.18 3.45 5.66
C ARG A 153 -15.64 3.43 6.10
N LYS A 154 -16.17 2.28 6.46
CA LYS A 154 -17.54 2.14 6.99
C LYS A 154 -17.64 2.52 8.47
N GLY A 155 -16.55 2.99 9.09
CA GLY A 155 -16.50 3.50 10.45
C GLY A 155 -16.23 2.46 11.54
N LEU A 156 -15.86 1.23 11.19
CA LEU A 156 -15.45 0.23 12.17
C LEU A 156 -14.09 0.62 12.75
N ASN A 157 -13.96 0.48 14.07
CA ASN A 157 -12.68 0.67 14.75
C ASN A 157 -11.79 -0.58 14.68
N LYS A 158 -10.55 -0.47 15.14
CA LYS A 158 -9.55 -1.55 15.11
C LYS A 158 -10.08 -2.87 15.66
N LYS A 159 -10.67 -2.86 16.85
CA LYS A 159 -11.18 -4.06 17.52
C LYS A 159 -12.30 -4.72 16.73
N GLN A 160 -13.25 -3.93 16.22
CA GLN A 160 -14.35 -4.43 15.41
C GLN A 160 -13.87 -5.07 14.10
N ILE A 161 -12.85 -4.47 13.46
CA ILE A 161 -12.26 -5.05 12.24
C ILE A 161 -11.55 -6.36 12.54
N GLN A 162 -10.76 -6.42 13.61
CA GLN A 162 -10.07 -7.65 14.04
C GLN A 162 -11.05 -8.79 14.33
N GLU A 163 -12.10 -8.51 15.07
CA GLU A 163 -13.15 -9.49 15.36
C GLU A 163 -13.88 -9.95 14.09
N LYS A 164 -14.27 -9.01 13.22
CA LYS A 164 -15.04 -9.30 12.01
C LYS A 164 -14.26 -10.12 10.99
N LEU A 165 -12.96 -9.87 10.85
CA LEU A 165 -12.07 -10.59 9.94
C LEU A 165 -11.37 -11.77 10.58
N ASN A 166 -11.63 -12.05 11.87
CA ASN A 166 -10.95 -13.10 12.65
C ASN A 166 -9.42 -13.01 12.48
N LEU A 167 -8.87 -11.81 12.64
CA LEU A 167 -7.46 -11.55 12.42
C LEU A 167 -6.61 -12.14 13.55
N ASN A 168 -5.68 -13.00 13.15
CA ASN A 168 -4.66 -13.57 14.03
C ASN A 168 -3.28 -13.24 13.43
N TYR A 169 -2.65 -12.20 13.93
CA TYR A 169 -1.34 -11.72 13.50
C TYR A 169 -0.37 -11.75 14.69
N LYS A 170 0.93 -11.81 14.38
CA LYS A 170 2.00 -11.88 15.38
C LYS A 170 3.06 -10.82 15.11
N ASP A 171 3.68 -10.36 16.19
CA ASP A 171 4.96 -9.64 16.08
C ASP A 171 6.00 -10.62 15.54
N ARG A 172 6.45 -10.37 14.32
CA ARG A 172 7.34 -11.27 13.59
C ARG A 172 8.68 -10.60 13.34
N LYS A 173 9.74 -11.22 13.84
CA LYS A 173 11.09 -10.83 13.45
C LYS A 173 11.47 -11.53 12.15
N LEU A 174 11.96 -10.76 11.18
CA LEU A 174 12.48 -11.31 9.95
C LEU A 174 13.94 -11.75 10.14
N GLU A 175 14.24 -12.97 9.75
CA GLU A 175 15.60 -13.51 9.76
C GLU A 175 16.34 -13.24 8.43
N ARG A 176 15.58 -13.06 7.36
CA ARG A 176 16.07 -12.80 6.00
C ARG A 176 15.07 -11.97 5.21
N PHE A 177 15.58 -11.28 4.20
CA PHE A 177 14.71 -10.57 3.24
C PHE A 177 13.76 -11.56 2.54
N ASN A 178 12.49 -11.24 2.54
CA ASN A 178 11.46 -12.07 1.96
C ASN A 178 10.28 -11.20 1.49
N THR A 179 9.73 -11.56 0.35
CA THR A 179 8.64 -10.83 -0.34
C THR A 179 7.39 -11.70 -0.48
N SER A 180 7.20 -12.74 0.36
CA SER A 180 5.99 -13.56 0.33
C SER A 180 4.83 -12.90 1.06
N CYS A 181 3.59 -13.20 0.63
CA CYS A 181 2.40 -12.76 1.35
C CYS A 181 2.41 -13.19 2.82
N ALA A 182 2.82 -14.44 3.11
CA ALA A 182 2.82 -15.00 4.47
C ALA A 182 3.77 -14.27 5.42
N ASP A 183 4.95 -13.86 4.93
CA ASP A 183 5.92 -13.16 5.77
C ASP A 183 5.57 -11.68 5.95
N THR A 184 4.91 -11.09 4.96
CA THR A 184 4.50 -9.69 4.96
C THR A 184 3.28 -9.41 5.82
N ILE A 185 2.27 -10.31 5.80
CA ILE A 185 0.94 -10.00 6.35
C ILE A 185 0.96 -9.80 7.87
N ASP A 186 1.72 -10.61 8.61
CA ASP A 186 1.82 -10.49 10.06
C ASP A 186 2.43 -9.14 10.47
N ILE A 187 3.53 -8.73 9.81
CA ILE A 187 4.18 -7.44 10.04
C ILE A 187 3.21 -6.28 9.78
N CYS A 188 2.50 -6.33 8.67
CA CYS A 188 1.58 -5.27 8.28
C CYS A 188 0.42 -5.13 9.27
N PHE A 189 -0.21 -6.21 9.67
CA PHE A 189 -1.32 -6.16 10.62
C PHE A 189 -0.87 -5.83 12.04
N TYR A 190 0.28 -6.36 12.49
CA TYR A 190 0.85 -5.99 13.78
C TYR A 190 1.12 -4.48 13.84
N SER A 191 1.82 -3.93 12.86
CA SER A 191 2.15 -2.50 12.78
C SER A 191 0.89 -1.63 12.73
N LEU A 192 -0.09 -2.01 11.90
CA LEU A 192 -1.35 -1.29 11.78
C LEU A 192 -2.11 -1.20 13.10
N PHE A 193 -2.34 -2.35 13.75
CA PHE A 193 -3.21 -2.40 14.92
C PHE A 193 -2.51 -2.00 16.22
N SER A 194 -1.18 -2.03 16.27
CA SER A 194 -0.39 -1.51 17.41
C SER A 194 -0.26 0.02 17.36
N ALA A 195 -0.42 0.65 16.19
CA ALA A 195 -0.26 2.09 16.00
C ALA A 195 -1.42 2.90 16.59
N ASN A 196 -1.17 4.19 16.87
CA ASN A 196 -2.16 5.15 17.33
C ASN A 196 -2.57 6.18 16.25
N ASN A 197 -1.77 6.31 15.20
CA ASN A 197 -2.00 7.22 14.09
C ASN A 197 -1.25 6.73 12.84
N PHE A 198 -1.42 7.43 11.70
CA PHE A 198 -0.80 7.08 10.44
C PHE A 198 0.72 7.01 10.51
N LYS A 199 1.36 8.03 11.10
CA LYS A 199 2.83 8.08 11.20
C LYS A 199 3.39 6.97 12.08
N ASP A 200 2.71 6.67 13.18
CA ASP A 200 3.10 5.54 14.04
C ASP A 200 3.05 4.22 13.29
N ALA A 201 2.00 4.00 12.47
CA ALA A 201 1.87 2.78 11.70
C ALA A 201 3.04 2.59 10.72
N ILE A 202 3.42 3.64 9.99
CA ILE A 202 4.58 3.62 9.09
C ILE A 202 5.88 3.38 9.87
N LYS A 203 6.11 4.08 10.99
CA LYS A 203 7.32 3.91 11.80
C LYS A 203 7.46 2.51 12.37
N LEU A 204 6.38 1.95 12.93
CA LEU A 204 6.38 0.57 13.42
C LEU A 204 6.69 -0.43 12.30
N THR A 205 6.20 -0.18 11.09
CA THR A 205 6.52 -1.03 9.93
C THR A 205 8.01 -0.94 9.57
N LEU A 206 8.57 0.25 9.54
CA LEU A 206 10.00 0.45 9.27
C LEU A 206 10.91 -0.19 10.33
N GLU A 207 10.46 -0.25 11.59
CA GLU A 207 11.22 -0.92 12.67
C GLU A 207 11.34 -2.43 12.47
N HIS A 208 10.47 -3.08 11.68
CA HIS A 208 10.62 -4.48 11.31
C HIS A 208 11.70 -4.71 10.25
N GLY A 209 12.00 -3.69 9.43
CA GLY A 209 12.90 -3.83 8.27
C GLY A 209 12.30 -4.71 7.16
N GLY A 210 13.16 -5.35 6.39
CA GLY A 210 12.78 -6.22 5.28
C GLY A 210 12.38 -5.44 4.03
N ASP A 211 11.33 -5.84 3.37
CA ASP A 211 10.74 -5.21 2.18
C ASP A 211 9.99 -3.92 2.59
N THR A 212 10.76 -2.86 2.83
CA THR A 212 10.29 -1.68 3.56
C THR A 212 9.30 -0.83 2.78
N ASP A 213 9.48 -0.67 1.49
CA ASP A 213 8.56 0.06 0.60
C ASP A 213 7.22 -0.65 0.49
N THR A 214 7.23 -1.95 0.14
CA THR A 214 6.02 -2.76 0.04
C THR A 214 5.29 -2.89 1.38
N ASN A 215 5.99 -3.17 2.48
CA ASN A 215 5.37 -3.28 3.80
C ASN A 215 4.71 -1.96 4.22
N CYS A 216 5.40 -0.83 4.04
CA CYS A 216 4.86 0.49 4.35
C CYS A 216 3.74 0.89 3.38
N CYS A 217 3.79 0.51 2.10
CA CYS A 217 2.71 0.70 1.14
C CYS A 217 1.41 0.02 1.60
N ILE A 218 1.50 -1.26 1.98
CA ILE A 218 0.36 -2.03 2.47
C ILE A 218 -0.20 -1.42 3.75
N VAL A 219 0.65 -1.15 4.75
CA VAL A 219 0.23 -0.56 6.03
C VAL A 219 -0.34 0.83 5.82
N GLY A 220 0.32 1.68 5.05
CA GLY A 220 -0.13 3.03 4.73
C GLY A 220 -1.51 3.04 4.08
N SER A 221 -1.79 2.08 3.19
CA SER A 221 -3.08 1.94 2.53
C SER A 221 -4.24 1.70 3.52
N MET A 222 -4.02 0.88 4.53
CA MET A 222 -5.01 0.58 5.59
C MET A 222 -5.04 1.68 6.65
N ALA A 223 -3.88 2.23 7.04
CA ALA A 223 -3.75 3.27 8.04
C ALA A 223 -4.45 4.57 7.63
N GLU A 224 -4.42 4.92 6.35
CA GLU A 224 -5.21 6.04 5.82
C GLU A 224 -6.69 5.90 6.12
N ALA A 225 -7.26 4.71 5.92
CA ALA A 225 -8.68 4.47 6.16
C ALA A 225 -9.04 4.53 7.66
N LEU A 226 -8.14 4.06 8.53
CA LEU A 226 -8.35 4.04 9.99
C LEU A 226 -8.08 5.37 10.68
N TYR A 227 -7.03 6.08 10.27
CA TYR A 227 -6.50 7.22 11.00
C TYR A 227 -6.60 8.54 10.24
N GLY A 228 -6.77 8.49 8.91
CA GLY A 228 -6.57 9.65 8.03
C GLY A 228 -5.08 10.02 7.91
N ILE A 229 -4.78 11.02 7.07
CA ILE A 229 -3.42 11.50 6.80
C ILE A 229 -3.34 12.99 7.10
N ASP A 230 -2.22 13.45 7.63
CA ASP A 230 -1.94 14.88 7.82
C ASP A 230 -1.79 15.56 6.45
N GLU A 231 -2.35 16.76 6.31
CA GLU A 231 -2.30 17.52 5.04
C GLU A 231 -0.88 17.79 4.56
N ASP A 232 0.04 18.07 5.50
CA ASP A 232 1.43 18.35 5.17
C ASP A 232 2.12 17.14 4.54
N LEU A 233 1.74 15.92 4.97
CA LEU A 233 2.29 14.69 4.41
C LEU A 233 1.78 14.43 2.98
N ILE A 234 0.51 14.81 2.70
CA ILE A 234 -0.04 14.76 1.34
C ILE A 234 0.65 15.78 0.44
N LYS A 235 0.89 17.00 0.93
CA LYS A 235 1.63 18.02 0.19
C LYS A 235 3.06 17.56 -0.14
N GLU A 236 3.73 16.92 0.82
CA GLU A 236 5.07 16.38 0.58
C GLU A 236 5.03 15.25 -0.44
N CYS A 237 4.14 14.28 -0.31
CA CYS A 237 3.93 13.20 -1.28
C CYS A 237 3.75 13.73 -2.70
N ASN A 238 2.96 14.79 -2.87
CA ASN A 238 2.70 15.40 -4.17
C ASN A 238 3.94 15.99 -4.87
N LYS A 239 5.03 16.21 -4.17
CA LYS A 239 6.30 16.64 -4.78
C LYS A 239 7.07 15.48 -5.43
N HIS A 240 6.79 14.24 -5.01
CA HIS A 240 7.50 13.03 -5.42
C HIS A 240 6.77 12.22 -6.49
N ILE A 241 5.52 12.56 -6.82
CA ILE A 241 4.71 11.80 -7.79
C ILE A 241 4.35 12.63 -9.03
N PRO A 242 4.18 11.98 -10.20
CA PRO A 242 3.84 12.68 -11.43
C PRO A 242 2.39 13.20 -11.42
N ASP A 243 2.11 14.22 -12.25
CA ASP A 243 0.80 14.87 -12.26
C ASP A 243 -0.35 13.93 -12.65
N ASN A 244 -0.12 12.97 -13.52
CA ASN A 244 -1.11 11.97 -13.88
C ASN A 244 -1.55 11.07 -12.71
N PHE A 245 -0.70 10.89 -11.67
CA PHE A 245 -1.08 10.19 -10.44
C PHE A 245 -1.97 11.10 -9.59
N LYS A 246 -1.58 12.37 -9.42
CA LYS A 246 -2.35 13.37 -8.66
C LYS A 246 -3.77 13.54 -9.22
N GLU A 247 -3.90 13.62 -10.55
CA GLU A 247 -5.19 13.73 -11.24
C GLU A 247 -6.10 12.53 -10.95
N LYS A 248 -5.58 11.30 -11.05
CA LYS A 248 -6.34 10.09 -10.75
C LYS A 248 -6.76 10.01 -9.28
N LEU A 249 -5.86 10.35 -8.37
CA LEU A 249 -6.18 10.41 -6.95
C LEU A 249 -7.28 11.44 -6.69
N THR A 250 -7.15 12.64 -7.23
CA THR A 250 -8.15 13.69 -7.10
C THR A 250 -9.52 13.21 -7.61
N GLN A 251 -9.57 12.59 -8.78
CA GLN A 251 -10.79 12.03 -9.33
C GLN A 251 -11.39 10.95 -8.42
N ALA A 252 -10.58 10.04 -7.91
CA ALA A 252 -11.04 8.96 -7.03
C ALA A 252 -11.62 9.48 -5.71
N TYR A 253 -10.97 10.44 -5.05
CA TYR A 253 -11.49 11.03 -3.82
C TYR A 253 -12.75 11.86 -4.06
N HIS A 254 -12.86 12.53 -5.19
CA HIS A 254 -14.09 13.23 -5.57
C HIS A 254 -15.26 12.27 -5.75
N ILE A 255 -15.06 11.15 -6.47
CA ILE A 255 -16.10 10.12 -6.69
C ILE A 255 -16.53 9.49 -5.35
N THR A 256 -15.58 9.12 -4.51
CA THR A 256 -15.85 8.43 -3.25
C THR A 256 -16.34 9.38 -2.14
N LYS A 257 -16.25 10.68 -2.32
CA LYS A 257 -16.51 11.73 -1.31
C LYS A 257 -15.75 11.51 0.00
N LEU A 258 -14.62 10.82 -0.08
CA LEU A 258 -13.77 10.55 1.07
C LEU A 258 -12.94 11.80 1.41
N ASN A 259 -12.91 12.13 2.68
CA ASN A 259 -12.01 13.16 3.19
C ASN A 259 -10.75 12.47 3.74
N VAL A 260 -9.64 12.61 3.02
CA VAL A 260 -8.34 12.02 3.39
C VAL A 260 -7.73 12.75 4.57
N ILE A 261 -8.00 14.07 4.69
CA ILE A 261 -7.35 14.93 5.66
C ILE A 261 -8.01 14.74 7.02
N LYS A 262 -7.22 14.36 8.01
CA LYS A 262 -7.65 14.36 9.41
C LYS A 262 -7.92 15.80 9.84
N LYS A 263 -9.18 16.15 10.07
CA LYS A 263 -9.48 17.44 10.73
C LYS A 263 -8.83 17.40 12.12
N ARG A 264 -7.86 18.29 12.36
CA ARG A 264 -7.31 18.50 13.72
C ARG A 264 -8.50 18.76 14.64
N LYS A 265 -8.74 17.90 15.62
CA LYS A 265 -9.60 18.25 16.76
C LYS A 265 -8.89 19.42 17.44
N MET A 266 -9.49 20.61 17.35
CA MET A 266 -9.03 21.72 18.21
C MET A 266 -9.11 21.23 19.66
N PRO A 267 -8.08 21.46 20.48
CA PRO A 267 -8.19 21.19 21.90
C PRO A 267 -9.42 21.96 22.41
N ASN A 268 -10.34 21.27 23.09
CA ASN A 268 -11.43 21.92 23.81
C ASN A 268 -10.78 22.87 24.81
N ASN A 269 -10.79 24.17 24.52
CA ASN A 269 -10.54 25.18 25.51
C ASN A 269 -11.72 25.12 26.50
N ASN A 270 -11.61 24.25 27.49
CA ASN A 270 -12.40 24.38 28.71
C ASN A 270 -11.95 25.66 29.39
N ILE A 271 -12.64 26.75 29.06
CA ILE A 271 -12.63 27.93 29.89
C ILE A 271 -13.31 27.52 31.19
N ILE A 272 -12.50 27.25 32.19
CA ILE A 272 -12.96 27.19 33.59
C ILE A 272 -13.40 28.59 33.93
N LYS A 273 -14.73 28.75 34.18
CA LYS A 273 -15.29 29.89 34.87
C LYS A 273 -15.29 29.59 36.36
#